data_1860bcc5f2b39afef04c709027393f90
#
_entry.id   1860bcc5f2b39afef04c709027393f90
#
_cell.length_a   1.000
_cell.length_b   1.000
_cell.length_c   1.000
_cell.angle_alpha   90.00
_cell.angle_beta   90.00
_cell.angle_gamma   90.00
#
_symmetry.space_group_name_H-M   'P 1'
#
loop_
_entity.id
_entity.type
_entity.pdbx_description
1 polymer ?
#
loop_
_entity_poly.entity_id
_entity_poly.type
_entity_poly.pdbx_seq_one_letter_code
_entity_poly.pdbx_strand_id
1 'polypeptide(L)'
;MTTTDLIIVGAGPGGYRAAHLAAQRGLQVVVIEADQVGGTCLNRGCIPTKTYVHARSFDEAVGRQPEVVTALRSGVEQLMASPGITLVRGRGEFTGPHTVKVGDAEYTAPHIIIATGSSSKMIPVEGIDLPQVMDSTKLLQCQEQPRRLCIIGAGVVGMEFASVFNRFGTEVTVIEYLKECLPMLDSDIAKRLRKYLERQGITFRMKTTVTSLADIDADAILIATGRKPNVSADLAVAGITYDERKGISVDEHFETNVSGVYAIGDVNGKQMLAHAAEMQGIHVVNRLTGHQDNIRFDIMPSAIFTSPEAACVGLSEDQCKATLPGYRCRKAFWRANGKALTMDAAEGLLKLLSDVDDRIVGC
;
A
#
# COMPACT_ATOMS: atom_id res chain seq x y z
N MET A 1 -12.38 30.78 12.15
CA MET A 1 -11.09 30.06 12.29
C MET A 1 -11.12 29.30 13.61
N THR A 2 -10.87 27.99 13.54
CA THR A 2 -10.84 27.10 14.73
C THR A 2 -9.38 26.71 15.00
N THR A 3 -8.92 26.89 16.23
CA THR A 3 -7.56 26.53 16.66
C THR A 3 -7.59 25.18 17.38
N THR A 4 -6.62 24.31 17.09
CA THR A 4 -6.43 22.99 17.69
C THR A 4 -4.94 22.70 17.89
N ASP A 5 -4.58 21.60 18.57
CA ASP A 5 -3.17 21.23 18.79
C ASP A 5 -2.57 20.54 17.57
N LEU A 6 -3.40 19.73 16.86
CA LEU A 6 -2.97 18.93 15.70
C LEU A 6 -4.07 18.87 14.65
N ILE A 7 -3.72 19.12 13.40
CA ILE A 7 -4.56 18.83 12.23
C ILE A 7 -3.99 17.61 11.51
N ILE A 8 -4.85 16.66 11.11
CA ILE A 8 -4.48 15.51 10.28
C ILE A 8 -5.32 15.53 9.00
N VAL A 9 -4.68 15.62 7.85
CA VAL A 9 -5.35 15.64 6.55
C VAL A 9 -5.29 14.24 5.94
N GLY A 10 -6.41 13.52 5.99
CA GLY A 10 -6.59 12.13 5.57
C GLY A 10 -6.73 11.18 6.75
N ALA A 11 -7.80 10.37 6.74
CA ALA A 11 -8.11 9.36 7.75
C ALA A 11 -7.85 7.92 7.25
N GLY A 12 -6.80 7.74 6.45
CA GLY A 12 -6.24 6.42 6.13
C GLY A 12 -5.51 5.80 7.34
N PRO A 13 -4.85 4.62 7.18
CA PRO A 13 -4.19 3.90 8.28
C PRO A 13 -3.25 4.77 9.11
N GLY A 14 -2.39 5.55 8.48
CA GLY A 14 -1.51 6.49 9.19
C GLY A 14 -2.27 7.57 9.94
N GLY A 15 -3.28 8.18 9.28
CA GLY A 15 -4.02 9.31 9.84
C GLY A 15 -4.92 8.93 11.01
N TYR A 16 -5.77 7.91 10.89
CA TYR A 16 -6.66 7.53 12.00
C TYR A 16 -5.87 6.98 13.19
N ARG A 17 -4.76 6.28 12.95
CA ARG A 17 -3.91 5.75 14.02
C ARG A 17 -3.19 6.88 14.77
N ALA A 18 -2.63 7.85 14.01
CA ALA A 18 -2.01 9.04 14.59
C ALA A 18 -3.02 9.88 15.40
N ALA A 19 -4.23 10.09 14.86
CA ALA A 19 -5.28 10.85 15.55
C ALA A 19 -5.67 10.22 16.89
N HIS A 20 -5.93 8.91 16.88
CA HIS A 20 -6.31 8.19 18.09
C HIS A 20 -5.20 8.24 19.16
N LEU A 21 -3.94 7.99 18.77
CA LEU A 21 -2.81 8.06 19.70
C LEU A 21 -2.62 9.50 20.25
N ALA A 22 -2.71 10.52 19.39
CA ALA A 22 -2.57 11.91 19.81
C ALA A 22 -3.64 12.33 20.82
N ALA A 23 -4.91 11.96 20.57
CA ALA A 23 -6.01 12.21 21.50
C ALA A 23 -5.84 11.46 22.83
N GLN A 24 -5.39 10.20 22.82
CA GLN A 24 -5.06 9.46 24.04
C GLN A 24 -3.96 10.13 24.87
N ARG A 25 -3.11 10.95 24.24
CA ARG A 25 -2.05 11.73 24.89
C ARG A 25 -2.47 13.15 25.24
N GLY A 26 -3.74 13.46 25.13
CA GLY A 26 -4.34 14.72 25.58
C GLY A 26 -4.34 15.84 24.56
N LEU A 27 -3.92 15.60 23.31
CA LEU A 27 -4.01 16.60 22.25
C LEU A 27 -5.44 16.72 21.72
N GLN A 28 -5.86 17.94 21.39
CA GLN A 28 -7.07 18.20 20.60
C GLN A 28 -6.73 18.05 19.13
N VAL A 29 -7.42 17.15 18.44
CA VAL A 29 -7.09 16.75 17.07
C VAL A 29 -8.27 17.04 16.14
N VAL A 30 -8.01 17.74 15.05
CA VAL A 30 -8.95 17.85 13.91
C VAL A 30 -8.48 16.90 12.82
N VAL A 31 -9.32 15.95 12.44
CA VAL A 31 -9.09 15.02 11.32
C VAL A 31 -9.97 15.45 10.16
N ILE A 32 -9.37 15.70 9.00
CA ILE A 32 -10.06 16.12 7.77
C ILE A 32 -10.05 14.94 6.82
N GLU A 33 -11.22 14.46 6.40
CA GLU A 33 -11.35 13.33 5.48
C GLU A 33 -12.32 13.64 4.34
N ALA A 34 -11.82 13.52 3.12
CA ALA A 34 -12.58 13.86 1.91
C ALA A 34 -13.55 12.77 1.45
N ASP A 35 -13.34 11.52 1.89
CA ASP A 35 -14.14 10.36 1.47
C ASP A 35 -14.52 9.50 2.69
N GLN A 36 -14.07 8.27 2.76
CA GLN A 36 -14.39 7.35 3.84
C GLN A 36 -13.19 7.16 4.78
N VAL A 37 -13.43 7.19 6.09
CA VAL A 37 -12.40 6.82 7.07
C VAL A 37 -11.89 5.40 6.81
N GLY A 38 -10.61 5.15 7.13
CA GLY A 38 -9.92 3.90 6.80
C GLY A 38 -9.14 3.97 5.48
N GLY A 39 -9.41 5.01 4.64
CA GLY A 39 -8.68 5.29 3.40
C GLY A 39 -8.69 4.14 2.40
N THR A 40 -7.68 4.12 1.52
CA THR A 40 -7.57 3.12 0.44
C THR A 40 -7.47 1.69 0.98
N CYS A 41 -6.63 1.44 1.97
CA CYS A 41 -6.38 0.08 2.47
C CYS A 41 -7.67 -0.62 2.93
N LEU A 42 -8.46 0.04 3.75
CA LEU A 42 -9.69 -0.53 4.31
C LEU A 42 -10.81 -0.61 3.27
N ASN A 43 -11.03 0.46 2.50
CA ASN A 43 -12.25 0.58 1.69
C ASN A 43 -12.12 0.01 0.28
N ARG A 44 -10.89 0.02 -0.33
CA ARG A 44 -10.68 -0.31 -1.75
C ARG A 44 -9.31 -0.90 -2.08
N GLY A 45 -8.60 -1.43 -1.08
CA GLY A 45 -7.26 -1.98 -1.24
C GLY A 45 -7.07 -3.27 -0.46
N CYS A 46 -6.29 -3.22 0.63
CA CYS A 46 -5.85 -4.38 1.41
C CYS A 46 -7.02 -5.28 1.84
N ILE A 47 -8.00 -4.71 2.50
CA ILE A 47 -9.10 -5.49 3.12
C ILE A 47 -9.98 -6.16 2.07
N PRO A 48 -10.54 -5.44 1.07
CA PRO A 48 -11.31 -6.09 0.03
C PRO A 48 -10.49 -7.11 -0.76
N THR A 49 -9.22 -6.83 -1.09
CA THR A 49 -8.36 -7.80 -1.79
C THR A 49 -8.16 -9.06 -0.95
N LYS A 50 -7.90 -8.95 0.37
CA LYS A 50 -7.71 -10.11 1.24
C LYS A 50 -9.03 -10.90 1.44
N THR A 51 -10.18 -10.25 1.35
CA THR A 51 -11.47 -10.95 1.31
C THR A 51 -11.57 -11.84 0.07
N TYR A 52 -11.12 -11.36 -1.09
CA TYR A 52 -11.02 -12.15 -2.32
C TYR A 52 -9.99 -13.28 -2.20
N VAL A 53 -8.82 -13.02 -1.60
CA VAL A 53 -7.78 -14.05 -1.36
C VAL A 53 -8.31 -15.22 -0.54
N HIS A 54 -9.18 -14.99 0.43
CA HIS A 54 -9.71 -16.04 1.31
C HIS A 54 -11.07 -16.60 0.89
N ALA A 55 -11.69 -16.08 -0.17
CA ALA A 55 -12.93 -16.60 -0.71
C ALA A 55 -12.69 -17.86 -1.57
N ARG A 56 -13.67 -18.75 -1.63
CA ARG A 56 -13.63 -19.98 -2.46
C ARG A 56 -14.06 -19.75 -3.90
N SER A 57 -14.89 -18.70 -4.12
CA SER A 57 -15.39 -18.32 -5.44
C SER A 57 -15.49 -16.81 -5.56
N PHE A 58 -15.67 -16.33 -6.79
CA PHE A 58 -15.90 -14.91 -7.08
C PHE A 58 -17.19 -14.41 -6.38
N ASP A 59 -18.28 -15.17 -6.46
CA ASP A 59 -19.56 -14.80 -5.85
C ASP A 59 -19.47 -14.69 -4.32
N GLU A 60 -18.73 -15.62 -3.67
CA GLU A 60 -18.45 -15.51 -2.24
C GLU A 60 -17.64 -14.25 -1.91
N ALA A 61 -16.65 -13.92 -2.73
CA ALA A 61 -15.84 -12.72 -2.53
C ALA A 61 -16.67 -11.45 -2.64
N VAL A 62 -17.49 -11.33 -3.70
CA VAL A 62 -18.37 -10.19 -3.94
C VAL A 62 -19.39 -10.03 -2.81
N GLY A 63 -19.99 -11.11 -2.33
CA GLY A 63 -20.97 -11.07 -1.24
C GLY A 63 -20.36 -10.68 0.11
N ARG A 64 -19.20 -11.21 0.46
CA ARG A 64 -18.55 -10.98 1.77
C ARG A 64 -17.82 -9.63 1.87
N GLN A 65 -17.28 -9.12 0.77
CA GLN A 65 -16.46 -7.91 0.78
C GLN A 65 -17.16 -6.69 1.42
N PRO A 66 -18.42 -6.34 1.05
CA PRO A 66 -19.09 -5.18 1.65
C PRO A 66 -19.32 -5.33 3.15
N GLU A 67 -19.62 -6.53 3.63
CA GLU A 67 -19.81 -6.81 5.06
C GLU A 67 -18.53 -6.59 5.85
N VAL A 68 -17.41 -7.15 5.38
CA VAL A 68 -16.09 -7.01 6.03
C VAL A 68 -15.64 -5.56 6.06
N VAL A 69 -15.76 -4.86 4.90
CA VAL A 69 -15.36 -3.44 4.80
C VAL A 69 -16.24 -2.58 5.71
N THR A 70 -17.56 -2.80 5.74
CA THR A 70 -18.48 -2.03 6.57
C THR A 70 -18.20 -2.24 8.05
N ALA A 71 -18.00 -3.48 8.49
CA ALA A 71 -17.69 -3.79 9.89
C ALA A 71 -16.41 -3.09 10.36
N LEU A 72 -15.34 -3.15 9.57
CA LEU A 72 -14.07 -2.52 9.92
C LEU A 72 -14.14 -1.00 9.85
N ARG A 73 -14.84 -0.42 8.87
CA ARG A 73 -15.06 1.03 8.76
C ARG A 73 -15.81 1.57 9.97
N SER A 74 -16.88 0.88 10.42
CA SER A 74 -17.59 1.25 11.64
C SER A 74 -16.68 1.27 12.87
N GLY A 75 -15.72 0.34 12.97
CA GLY A 75 -14.70 0.37 14.02
C GLY A 75 -13.81 1.62 13.95
N VAL A 76 -13.38 2.02 12.75
CA VAL A 76 -12.59 3.25 12.58
C VAL A 76 -13.44 4.50 12.86
N GLU A 77 -14.72 4.51 12.47
CA GLU A 77 -15.65 5.59 12.81
C GLU A 77 -15.81 5.77 14.32
N GLN A 78 -15.89 4.65 15.07
CA GLN A 78 -15.90 4.70 16.55
C GLN A 78 -14.60 5.27 17.12
N LEU A 79 -13.44 4.93 16.53
CA LEU A 79 -12.17 5.53 16.93
C LEU A 79 -12.15 7.04 16.67
N MET A 80 -12.70 7.49 15.53
CA MET A 80 -12.78 8.91 15.21
C MET A 80 -13.82 9.68 16.03
N ALA A 81 -14.73 8.99 16.70
CA ALA A 81 -15.65 9.57 17.68
C ALA A 81 -15.08 9.64 19.10
N SER A 82 -13.82 9.24 19.32
CA SER A 82 -13.17 9.31 20.64
C SER A 82 -13.03 10.75 21.15
N PRO A 83 -13.08 10.98 22.47
CA PRO A 83 -12.82 12.30 23.05
C PRO A 83 -11.47 12.87 22.58
N GLY A 84 -11.44 14.17 22.30
CA GLY A 84 -10.26 14.87 21.78
C GLY A 84 -10.11 14.79 20.24
N ILE A 85 -10.99 14.11 19.52
CA ILE A 85 -10.98 14.06 18.06
C ILE A 85 -12.22 14.75 17.50
N THR A 86 -12.02 15.67 16.56
CA THR A 86 -13.06 16.26 15.73
C THR A 86 -12.87 15.82 14.30
N LEU A 87 -13.79 14.98 13.79
CA LEU A 87 -13.79 14.54 12.38
C LEU A 87 -14.54 15.55 11.52
N VAL A 88 -13.84 16.13 10.55
CA VAL A 88 -14.39 17.07 9.57
C VAL A 88 -14.46 16.38 8.21
N ARG A 89 -15.65 16.32 7.64
CA ARG A 89 -15.87 15.75 6.32
C ARG A 89 -15.69 16.80 5.25
N GLY A 90 -14.83 16.54 4.30
CA GLY A 90 -14.54 17.39 3.16
C GLY A 90 -13.06 17.38 2.76
N ARG A 91 -12.78 18.02 1.64
CA ARG A 91 -11.41 18.15 1.14
C ARG A 91 -10.73 19.31 1.90
N GLY A 92 -9.59 18.99 2.51
CA GLY A 92 -8.71 20.00 3.11
C GLY A 92 -7.84 20.65 2.04
N GLU A 93 -7.76 21.98 2.08
CA GLU A 93 -6.92 22.79 1.20
C GLU A 93 -6.05 23.73 2.05
N PHE A 94 -4.75 23.74 1.82
CA PHE A 94 -3.83 24.63 2.52
C PHE A 94 -4.03 26.08 2.06
N THR A 95 -4.28 26.97 3.00
CA THR A 95 -4.34 28.42 2.79
C THR A 95 -3.13 29.16 3.39
N GLY A 96 -2.27 28.43 4.08
CA GLY A 96 -1.01 28.89 4.67
C GLY A 96 -0.25 27.73 5.29
N PRO A 97 0.97 27.97 5.82
CA PRO A 97 1.84 26.92 6.37
C PRO A 97 1.17 26.07 7.45
N HIS A 98 0.31 26.68 8.28
CA HIS A 98 -0.36 26.05 9.43
C HIS A 98 -1.88 26.19 9.39
N THR A 99 -2.46 26.47 8.22
CA THR A 99 -3.89 26.68 8.05
C THR A 99 -4.44 25.82 6.94
N VAL A 100 -5.51 25.08 7.24
CA VAL A 100 -6.24 24.22 6.29
C VAL A 100 -7.70 24.64 6.27
N LYS A 101 -8.24 24.84 5.09
CA LYS A 101 -9.64 25.19 4.82
C LYS A 101 -10.43 23.96 4.37
N VAL A 102 -11.69 23.85 4.83
CA VAL A 102 -12.67 22.86 4.37
C VAL A 102 -13.98 23.57 4.12
N GLY A 103 -14.40 23.73 2.87
CA GLY A 103 -15.53 24.58 2.51
C GLY A 103 -15.27 26.02 2.95
N ASP A 104 -16.14 26.58 3.81
CA ASP A 104 -15.97 27.93 4.36
C ASP A 104 -15.28 27.97 5.74
N ALA A 105 -15.02 26.80 6.33
CA ALA A 105 -14.39 26.70 7.65
C ALA A 105 -12.87 26.65 7.54
N GLU A 106 -12.16 27.38 8.41
CA GLU A 106 -10.71 27.35 8.51
C GLU A 106 -10.26 26.81 9.86
N TYR A 107 -9.22 25.97 9.81
CA TYR A 107 -8.59 25.31 10.94
C TYR A 107 -7.10 25.65 10.98
N THR A 108 -6.59 25.97 12.15
CA THR A 108 -5.17 26.26 12.35
C THR A 108 -4.60 25.44 13.51
N ALA A 109 -3.36 24.99 13.37
CA ALA A 109 -2.65 24.25 14.41
C ALA A 109 -1.15 24.49 14.32
N PRO A 110 -0.41 24.42 15.45
CA PRO A 110 1.05 24.42 15.42
C PRO A 110 1.63 23.16 14.72
N HIS A 111 0.85 22.07 14.69
CA HIS A 111 1.27 20.84 14.05
C HIS A 111 0.24 20.34 13.03
N ILE A 112 0.75 19.93 11.86
CA ILE A 112 -0.09 19.32 10.80
C ILE A 112 0.55 18.03 10.32
N ILE A 113 -0.24 16.96 10.19
CA ILE A 113 0.15 15.71 9.56
C ILE A 113 -0.61 15.55 8.24
N ILE A 114 0.12 15.48 7.13
CA ILE A 114 -0.42 15.22 5.81
C ILE A 114 -0.38 13.70 5.58
N ALA A 115 -1.56 13.08 5.47
CA ALA A 115 -1.76 11.64 5.31
C ALA A 115 -2.71 11.33 4.13
N THR A 116 -2.61 12.11 3.05
CA THR A 116 -3.51 12.09 1.88
C THR A 116 -3.32 10.84 1.00
N GLY A 117 -2.30 10.02 1.27
CA GLY A 117 -2.10 8.72 0.65
C GLY A 117 -1.70 8.79 -0.83
N SER A 118 -2.23 7.85 -1.62
CA SER A 118 -1.91 7.67 -3.03
C SER A 118 -3.11 7.20 -3.84
N SER A 119 -3.03 7.31 -5.16
CA SER A 119 -3.99 6.80 -6.15
C SER A 119 -3.32 5.81 -7.12
N SER A 120 -4.12 5.01 -7.83
CA SER A 120 -3.63 4.13 -8.88
C SER A 120 -2.96 4.93 -9.98
N LYS A 121 -1.77 4.49 -10.41
CA LYS A 121 -1.03 5.13 -11.49
C LYS A 121 -1.53 4.57 -12.83
N MET A 122 -2.32 5.38 -13.54
CA MET A 122 -2.71 5.08 -14.91
C MET A 122 -1.58 5.45 -15.87
N ILE A 123 -1.31 4.61 -16.87
CA ILE A 123 -0.27 4.84 -17.86
C ILE A 123 -0.84 5.58 -19.08
N PRO A 124 -0.10 6.49 -19.70
CA PRO A 124 -0.54 7.17 -20.92
C PRO A 124 -0.35 6.23 -22.13
N VAL A 125 -1.33 5.40 -22.41
CA VAL A 125 -1.30 4.40 -23.49
C VAL A 125 -2.61 4.46 -24.26
N GLU A 126 -2.56 4.17 -25.55
CA GLU A 126 -3.74 4.11 -26.40
C GLU A 126 -4.78 3.13 -25.85
N GLY A 127 -6.04 3.54 -25.83
CA GLY A 127 -7.13 2.72 -25.30
C GLY A 127 -7.30 2.74 -23.79
N ILE A 128 -6.64 3.67 -23.07
CA ILE A 128 -6.75 3.77 -21.59
C ILE A 128 -8.18 4.05 -21.11
N ASP A 129 -9.00 4.72 -21.95
CA ASP A 129 -10.38 5.09 -21.66
C ASP A 129 -11.40 4.03 -22.12
N LEU A 130 -10.96 2.88 -22.62
CA LEU A 130 -11.85 1.79 -23.00
C LEU A 130 -12.63 1.27 -21.78
N PRO A 131 -13.91 0.90 -21.94
CA PRO A 131 -14.79 0.54 -20.82
C PRO A 131 -14.29 -0.67 -20.01
N GLN A 132 -13.59 -1.62 -20.65
CA GLN A 132 -12.99 -2.77 -19.99
C GLN A 132 -11.67 -2.47 -19.25
N VAL A 133 -11.10 -1.25 -19.42
CA VAL A 133 -9.89 -0.85 -18.73
C VAL A 133 -10.22 -0.29 -17.35
N MET A 134 -9.55 -0.79 -16.34
CA MET A 134 -9.85 -0.45 -14.97
C MET A 134 -8.61 -0.46 -14.06
N ASP A 135 -8.71 0.24 -12.96
CA ASP A 135 -7.79 0.12 -11.84
C ASP A 135 -8.26 -0.96 -10.85
N SER A 136 -7.48 -1.21 -9.80
CA SER A 136 -7.81 -2.19 -8.77
C SER A 136 -9.11 -1.89 -8.02
N THR A 137 -9.49 -0.62 -7.89
CA THR A 137 -10.74 -0.22 -7.23
C THR A 137 -11.94 -0.64 -8.03
N LYS A 138 -11.94 -0.36 -9.35
CA LYS A 138 -13.02 -0.76 -10.25
C LYS A 138 -13.12 -2.28 -10.36
N LEU A 139 -11.98 -3.00 -10.42
CA LEU A 139 -11.98 -4.47 -10.49
C LEU A 139 -12.62 -5.11 -9.25
N LEU A 140 -12.37 -4.56 -8.05
CA LEU A 140 -13.00 -4.99 -6.80
C LEU A 140 -14.51 -4.67 -6.71
N GLN A 141 -15.02 -3.80 -7.58
CA GLN A 141 -16.43 -3.43 -7.66
C GLN A 141 -17.20 -4.21 -8.73
N CYS A 142 -16.51 -5.01 -9.55
CA CYS A 142 -17.17 -5.84 -10.57
C CYS A 142 -18.13 -6.83 -9.90
N GLN A 143 -19.33 -6.92 -10.48
CA GLN A 143 -20.35 -7.87 -10.03
C GLN A 143 -20.36 -9.16 -10.86
N GLU A 144 -19.68 -9.14 -12.01
CA GLU A 144 -19.55 -10.28 -12.91
C GLU A 144 -18.08 -10.67 -13.03
N GLN A 145 -17.82 -11.96 -12.95
CA GLN A 145 -16.47 -12.50 -13.10
C GLN A 145 -16.02 -12.41 -14.57
N PRO A 146 -14.91 -11.73 -14.89
CA PRO A 146 -14.38 -11.73 -16.24
C PRO A 146 -13.90 -13.14 -16.61
N ARG A 147 -14.17 -13.60 -17.83
CA ARG A 147 -13.65 -14.87 -18.35
C ARG A 147 -12.16 -14.76 -18.65
N ARG A 148 -11.74 -13.60 -19.20
CA ARG A 148 -10.37 -13.30 -19.57
C ARG A 148 -9.97 -11.97 -18.92
N LEU A 149 -8.92 -12.00 -18.10
CA LEU A 149 -8.35 -10.84 -17.41
C LEU A 149 -6.91 -10.63 -17.88
N CYS A 150 -6.65 -9.48 -18.49
CA CYS A 150 -5.28 -9.04 -18.77
C CYS A 150 -4.84 -8.05 -17.69
N ILE A 151 -3.66 -8.27 -17.10
CA ILE A 151 -3.09 -7.43 -16.05
C ILE A 151 -1.82 -6.78 -16.57
N ILE A 152 -1.77 -5.44 -16.56
CA ILE A 152 -0.60 -4.66 -16.94
C ILE A 152 0.17 -4.28 -15.68
N GLY A 153 1.31 -4.93 -15.47
CA GLY A 153 2.18 -4.78 -14.30
C GLY A 153 2.15 -5.98 -13.36
N ALA A 154 3.33 -6.57 -13.12
CA ALA A 154 3.55 -7.71 -12.23
C ALA A 154 4.10 -7.29 -10.86
N GLY A 155 3.67 -6.14 -10.34
CA GLY A 155 3.88 -5.72 -8.96
C GLY A 155 2.95 -6.46 -7.99
N VAL A 156 2.98 -6.08 -6.69
CA VAL A 156 2.18 -6.75 -5.64
C VAL A 156 0.70 -6.84 -6.01
N VAL A 157 0.09 -5.71 -6.39
CA VAL A 157 -1.34 -5.65 -6.75
C VAL A 157 -1.65 -6.57 -7.93
N GLY A 158 -0.86 -6.48 -9.02
CA GLY A 158 -1.07 -7.31 -10.21
C GLY A 158 -0.93 -8.80 -9.92
N MET A 159 0.05 -9.19 -9.13
CA MET A 159 0.29 -10.59 -8.78
C MET A 159 -0.77 -11.17 -7.83
N GLU A 160 -1.26 -10.39 -6.86
CA GLU A 160 -2.36 -10.81 -5.99
C GLU A 160 -3.63 -11.05 -6.80
N PHE A 161 -4.03 -10.10 -7.65
CA PHE A 161 -5.21 -10.28 -8.52
C PHE A 161 -5.01 -11.42 -9.52
N ALA A 162 -3.83 -11.57 -10.12
CA ALA A 162 -3.55 -12.69 -11.01
C ALA A 162 -3.79 -14.05 -10.31
N SER A 163 -3.25 -14.21 -9.11
CA SER A 163 -3.40 -15.43 -8.31
C SER A 163 -4.87 -15.70 -7.93
N VAL A 164 -5.58 -14.66 -7.49
CA VAL A 164 -6.98 -14.78 -7.04
C VAL A 164 -7.91 -15.11 -8.19
N PHE A 165 -7.88 -14.34 -9.28
CA PHE A 165 -8.79 -14.54 -10.41
C PHE A 165 -8.51 -15.85 -11.16
N ASN A 166 -7.24 -16.26 -11.27
CA ASN A 166 -6.90 -17.57 -11.82
C ASN A 166 -7.51 -18.71 -10.97
N ARG A 167 -7.45 -18.59 -9.63
CA ARG A 167 -8.08 -19.55 -8.73
C ARG A 167 -9.59 -19.61 -8.87
N PHE A 168 -10.25 -18.51 -9.21
CA PHE A 168 -11.69 -18.46 -9.51
C PHE A 168 -12.03 -19.02 -10.90
N GLY A 169 -11.04 -19.40 -11.71
CA GLY A 169 -11.25 -19.95 -13.04
C GLY A 169 -11.23 -18.93 -14.17
N THR A 170 -10.83 -17.69 -13.91
CA THR A 170 -10.57 -16.68 -14.95
C THR A 170 -9.27 -17.04 -15.69
N GLU A 171 -9.27 -16.94 -17.02
CA GLU A 171 -8.04 -16.99 -17.82
C GLU A 171 -7.24 -15.71 -17.62
N VAL A 172 -6.04 -15.81 -17.06
CA VAL A 172 -5.24 -14.64 -16.66
C VAL A 172 -3.97 -14.53 -17.49
N THR A 173 -3.77 -13.35 -18.09
CA THR A 173 -2.51 -12.95 -18.72
C THR A 173 -1.93 -11.75 -17.98
N VAL A 174 -0.66 -11.84 -17.59
CA VAL A 174 0.10 -10.75 -16.97
C VAL A 174 1.16 -10.24 -17.95
N ILE A 175 1.16 -8.93 -18.22
CA ILE A 175 2.15 -8.27 -19.08
C ILE A 175 3.01 -7.37 -18.20
N GLU A 176 4.33 -7.59 -18.26
CA GLU A 176 5.29 -6.84 -17.42
C GLU A 176 6.44 -6.31 -18.28
N TYR A 177 6.74 -5.03 -18.08
CA TYR A 177 7.87 -4.36 -18.73
C TYR A 177 9.23 -4.85 -18.22
N LEU A 178 9.33 -5.15 -16.93
CA LEU A 178 10.55 -5.61 -16.29
C LEU A 178 10.89 -7.06 -16.70
N LYS A 179 12.13 -7.45 -16.41
CA LYS A 179 12.62 -8.82 -16.63
C LYS A 179 11.94 -9.84 -15.71
N GLU A 180 11.58 -9.44 -14.50
CA GLU A 180 10.97 -10.29 -13.48
C GLU A 180 9.86 -9.54 -12.75
N CYS A 181 8.89 -10.29 -12.20
CA CYS A 181 7.83 -9.77 -11.34
C CYS A 181 8.38 -9.36 -9.95
N LEU A 182 7.58 -8.63 -9.17
CA LEU A 182 7.81 -8.33 -7.76
C LEU A 182 9.24 -7.83 -7.47
N PRO A 183 9.66 -6.68 -8.02
CA PRO A 183 11.04 -6.18 -7.90
C PRO A 183 11.51 -5.89 -6.47
N MET A 184 10.59 -5.93 -5.50
CA MET A 184 10.88 -5.78 -4.07
C MET A 184 11.37 -7.08 -3.41
N LEU A 185 11.11 -8.24 -4.01
CA LEU A 185 11.60 -9.53 -3.53
C LEU A 185 13.01 -9.82 -4.08
N ASP A 186 13.67 -10.78 -3.46
CA ASP A 186 14.82 -11.44 -4.08
C ASP A 186 14.46 -11.97 -5.47
N SER A 187 15.31 -11.73 -6.45
CA SER A 187 15.05 -12.10 -7.84
C SER A 187 14.84 -13.61 -8.06
N ASP A 188 15.49 -14.45 -7.26
CA ASP A 188 15.30 -15.91 -7.31
C ASP A 188 13.98 -16.35 -6.65
N ILE A 189 13.50 -15.66 -5.62
CA ILE A 189 12.20 -15.88 -5.00
C ILE A 189 11.08 -15.46 -5.96
N ALA A 190 11.16 -14.25 -6.51
CA ALA A 190 10.20 -13.73 -7.49
C ALA A 190 10.05 -14.66 -8.69
N LYS A 191 11.17 -15.08 -9.27
CA LYS A 191 11.20 -16.03 -10.39
C LYS A 191 10.59 -17.39 -10.04
N ARG A 192 10.82 -17.90 -8.83
CA ARG A 192 10.25 -19.16 -8.35
C ARG A 192 8.74 -19.06 -8.20
N LEU A 193 8.26 -17.97 -7.59
CA LEU A 193 6.83 -17.71 -7.44
C LEU A 193 6.14 -17.60 -8.80
N ARG A 194 6.70 -16.81 -9.75
CA ARG A 194 6.16 -16.69 -11.10
C ARG A 194 6.05 -18.05 -11.79
N LYS A 195 7.12 -18.87 -11.76
CA LYS A 195 7.10 -20.20 -12.34
C LYS A 195 6.07 -21.13 -11.71
N TYR A 196 5.81 -20.97 -10.43
CA TYR A 196 4.75 -21.73 -9.76
C TYR A 196 3.37 -21.30 -10.29
N LEU A 197 3.12 -19.98 -10.40
CA LEU A 197 1.87 -19.46 -10.93
C LEU A 197 1.69 -19.77 -12.43
N GLU A 198 2.77 -19.84 -13.22
CA GLU A 198 2.74 -20.32 -14.61
C GLU A 198 2.22 -21.78 -14.68
N ARG A 199 2.67 -22.64 -13.77
CA ARG A 199 2.18 -24.03 -13.70
C ARG A 199 0.72 -24.14 -13.28
N GLN A 200 0.19 -23.11 -12.59
CA GLN A 200 -1.22 -23.00 -12.26
C GLN A 200 -2.09 -22.46 -13.41
N GLY A 201 -1.51 -22.11 -14.54
CA GLY A 201 -2.21 -21.67 -15.75
C GLY A 201 -2.16 -20.19 -16.05
N ILE A 202 -1.46 -19.38 -15.25
CA ILE A 202 -1.30 -17.94 -15.53
C ILE A 202 -0.27 -17.75 -16.66
N THR A 203 -0.63 -16.99 -17.69
CA THR A 203 0.28 -16.61 -18.77
C THR A 203 1.06 -15.36 -18.40
N PHE A 204 2.40 -15.41 -18.46
CA PHE A 204 3.26 -14.24 -18.23
C PHE A 204 3.98 -13.80 -19.51
N ARG A 205 3.86 -12.52 -19.85
CA ARG A 205 4.60 -11.85 -20.93
C ARG A 205 5.55 -10.82 -20.30
N MET A 206 6.74 -11.32 -19.95
CA MET A 206 7.81 -10.48 -19.34
C MET A 206 8.56 -9.71 -20.40
N LYS A 207 9.24 -8.60 -20.03
CA LYS A 207 9.97 -7.68 -20.94
C LYS A 207 9.11 -7.17 -22.11
N THR A 208 7.83 -6.97 -21.84
CA THR A 208 6.87 -6.57 -22.87
C THR A 208 6.32 -5.19 -22.54
N THR A 209 6.50 -4.26 -23.47
CA THR A 209 5.91 -2.93 -23.40
C THR A 209 4.55 -2.95 -24.07
N VAL A 210 3.53 -2.42 -23.38
CA VAL A 210 2.19 -2.24 -23.96
C VAL A 210 2.12 -0.85 -24.57
N THR A 211 1.82 -0.77 -25.85
CA THR A 211 1.66 0.47 -26.62
C THR A 211 0.21 0.79 -26.97
N SER A 212 -0.65 -0.23 -27.01
CA SER A 212 -2.10 -0.10 -27.21
C SER A 212 -2.83 -1.14 -26.34
N LEU A 213 -3.93 -0.74 -25.72
CA LEU A 213 -4.84 -1.63 -25.00
C LEU A 213 -6.00 -2.12 -25.88
N ALA A 214 -6.23 -1.47 -27.04
CA ALA A 214 -7.30 -1.80 -27.94
C ALA A 214 -7.13 -3.18 -28.60
N ASP A 215 -5.87 -3.64 -28.75
CA ASP A 215 -5.55 -4.92 -29.38
C ASP A 215 -5.53 -6.08 -28.37
N ILE A 216 -5.80 -5.82 -27.09
CA ILE A 216 -5.80 -6.85 -26.05
C ILE A 216 -7.16 -7.51 -26.01
N ASP A 217 -7.21 -8.80 -26.39
CA ASP A 217 -8.41 -9.61 -26.32
C ASP A 217 -8.65 -10.08 -24.87
N ALA A 218 -9.36 -9.24 -24.09
CA ALA A 218 -9.73 -9.52 -22.70
C ALA A 218 -11.04 -8.83 -22.35
N ASP A 219 -11.82 -9.46 -21.46
CA ASP A 219 -13.09 -8.89 -20.97
C ASP A 219 -12.84 -7.78 -19.94
N ALA A 220 -11.70 -7.86 -19.24
CA ALA A 220 -11.23 -6.85 -18.31
C ALA A 220 -9.70 -6.66 -18.46
N ILE A 221 -9.24 -5.40 -18.36
CA ILE A 221 -7.83 -5.04 -18.39
C ILE A 221 -7.52 -4.24 -17.12
N LEU A 222 -6.75 -4.84 -16.22
CA LEU A 222 -6.32 -4.20 -14.97
C LEU A 222 -5.01 -3.45 -15.20
N ILE A 223 -5.00 -2.15 -14.91
CA ILE A 223 -3.76 -1.36 -14.83
C ILE A 223 -3.21 -1.44 -13.41
N ALA A 224 -2.11 -2.15 -13.22
CA ALA A 224 -1.44 -2.41 -11.93
C ALA A 224 0.02 -1.94 -11.94
N THR A 225 0.30 -0.78 -12.58
CA THR A 225 1.65 -0.23 -12.81
C THR A 225 2.19 0.62 -11.66
N GLY A 226 1.63 0.45 -10.47
CA GLY A 226 2.02 1.13 -9.24
C GLY A 226 1.05 2.22 -8.80
N ARG A 227 1.49 3.03 -7.85
CA ARG A 227 0.69 4.10 -7.24
C ARG A 227 1.40 5.44 -7.37
N LYS A 228 0.63 6.53 -7.36
CA LYS A 228 1.11 7.90 -7.40
C LYS A 228 0.72 8.60 -6.09
N PRO A 229 1.65 9.29 -5.38
CA PRO A 229 1.33 10.11 -4.21
C PRO A 229 0.25 11.16 -4.51
N ASN A 230 -0.67 11.38 -3.57
CA ASN A 230 -1.71 12.38 -3.70
C ASN A 230 -1.20 13.73 -3.20
N VAL A 231 -0.51 14.44 -4.06
CA VAL A 231 -0.05 15.82 -3.85
C VAL A 231 -0.95 16.78 -4.62
N SER A 232 -1.12 17.99 -4.10
CA SER A 232 -1.97 19.03 -4.70
C SER A 232 -1.26 20.38 -4.72
N ALA A 233 -1.69 21.27 -5.59
CA ALA A 233 -1.04 22.56 -5.82
C ALA A 233 -1.08 23.50 -4.60
N ASP A 234 -2.04 23.34 -3.70
CA ASP A 234 -2.16 24.08 -2.44
C ASP A 234 -1.00 23.84 -1.45
N LEU A 235 -0.27 22.71 -1.59
CA LEU A 235 0.95 22.47 -0.83
C LEU A 235 2.01 23.57 -1.11
N ALA A 236 2.05 24.10 -2.31
CA ALA A 236 2.95 25.22 -2.66
C ALA A 236 2.53 26.52 -1.94
N VAL A 237 1.24 26.74 -1.67
CA VAL A 237 0.75 27.88 -0.88
C VAL A 237 1.26 27.80 0.55
N ALA A 238 1.35 26.59 1.09
CA ALA A 238 1.94 26.34 2.40
C ALA A 238 3.49 26.37 2.41
N GLY A 239 4.13 26.53 1.26
CA GLY A 239 5.60 26.51 1.11
C GLY A 239 6.20 25.09 1.20
N ILE A 240 5.39 24.04 1.07
CA ILE A 240 5.80 22.64 1.20
C ILE A 240 6.44 22.17 -0.11
N THR A 241 7.62 21.57 -0.01
CA THR A 241 8.35 21.03 -1.16
C THR A 241 7.85 19.61 -1.49
N TYR A 242 7.44 19.41 -2.74
CA TYR A 242 6.99 18.12 -3.24
C TYR A 242 7.36 17.88 -4.70
N ASP A 243 7.35 16.63 -5.12
CA ASP A 243 7.44 16.17 -6.50
C ASP A 243 6.19 15.37 -6.84
N GLU A 244 5.57 15.60 -8.00
CA GLU A 244 4.32 14.93 -8.38
C GLU A 244 4.43 13.41 -8.47
N ARG A 245 5.63 12.87 -8.69
CA ARG A 245 5.87 11.42 -8.84
C ARG A 245 6.44 10.80 -7.58
N LYS A 246 7.26 11.56 -6.82
CA LYS A 246 7.98 11.07 -5.65
C LYS A 246 7.25 11.38 -4.33
N GLY A 247 6.33 12.37 -4.33
CA GLY A 247 5.59 12.80 -3.15
C GLY A 247 6.24 13.97 -2.41
N ILE A 248 5.78 14.20 -1.17
CA ILE A 248 6.26 15.28 -0.30
C ILE A 248 7.64 14.91 0.24
N SER A 249 8.59 15.84 0.12
CA SER A 249 9.94 15.68 0.67
C SER A 249 9.93 15.77 2.19
N VAL A 250 10.50 14.78 2.87
CA VAL A 250 10.57 14.73 4.34
C VAL A 250 11.93 14.23 4.81
N ASP A 251 12.32 14.63 6.01
CA ASP A 251 13.51 14.16 6.72
C ASP A 251 13.35 12.73 7.27
N GLU A 252 14.24 12.30 8.16
CA GLU A 252 14.17 10.99 8.83
C GLU A 252 13.05 10.90 9.88
N HIS A 253 12.49 12.03 10.29
CA HIS A 253 11.39 12.15 11.25
C HIS A 253 10.05 12.45 10.59
N PHE A 254 10.00 12.39 9.25
CA PHE A 254 8.82 12.70 8.42
C PHE A 254 8.39 14.16 8.48
N GLU A 255 9.23 15.08 8.98
CA GLU A 255 9.00 16.52 8.94
C GLU A 255 9.34 17.06 7.55
N THR A 256 8.49 17.94 7.03
CA THR A 256 8.71 18.63 5.75
C THR A 256 9.71 19.78 5.92
N ASN A 257 9.97 20.52 4.86
CA ASN A 257 10.75 21.76 4.96
C ASN A 257 10.02 22.91 5.72
N VAL A 258 8.74 22.71 6.07
CA VAL A 258 7.96 23.64 6.92
C VAL A 258 7.90 23.06 8.32
N SER A 259 8.47 23.79 9.30
CA SER A 259 8.53 23.33 10.69
C SER A 259 7.14 23.07 11.26
N GLY A 260 6.97 21.95 11.98
CA GLY A 260 5.71 21.50 12.54
C GLY A 260 4.76 20.84 11.52
N VAL A 261 5.15 20.73 10.24
CA VAL A 261 4.35 20.08 9.21
C VAL A 261 5.02 18.77 8.78
N TYR A 262 4.28 17.68 8.91
CA TYR A 262 4.74 16.31 8.67
C TYR A 262 3.98 15.67 7.51
N ALA A 263 4.62 14.72 6.80
CA ALA A 263 3.93 13.94 5.78
C ALA A 263 4.21 12.44 5.97
N ILE A 264 3.15 11.65 6.16
CA ILE A 264 3.22 10.21 6.47
C ILE A 264 2.50 9.33 5.46
N GLY A 265 2.94 8.09 5.35
CA GLY A 265 2.38 7.11 4.42
C GLY A 265 2.70 7.40 2.97
N ASP A 266 1.84 6.93 2.08
CA ASP A 266 2.09 6.92 0.64
C ASP A 266 2.40 8.30 0.05
N VAL A 267 1.91 9.39 0.66
CA VAL A 267 2.11 10.75 0.16
C VAL A 267 3.56 11.21 0.18
N ASN A 268 4.41 10.63 1.05
CA ASN A 268 5.85 10.91 1.06
C ASN A 268 6.68 10.00 0.14
N GLY A 269 6.04 9.01 -0.48
CA GLY A 269 6.66 8.12 -1.47
C GLY A 269 7.74 7.18 -0.94
N LYS A 270 8.06 7.19 0.37
CA LYS A 270 9.14 6.35 0.94
C LYS A 270 8.75 4.86 0.99
N GLN A 271 7.57 4.56 1.55
CA GLN A 271 7.07 3.18 1.69
C GLN A 271 5.54 3.19 1.59
N MET A 272 5.00 2.65 0.49
CA MET A 272 3.55 2.62 0.25
C MET A 272 2.93 1.35 0.87
N LEU A 273 3.00 1.26 2.20
CA LEU A 273 2.50 0.14 3.01
C LEU A 273 1.66 0.70 4.17
N ALA A 274 0.49 0.11 4.39
CA ALA A 274 -0.46 0.58 5.41
C ALA A 274 0.16 0.60 6.82
N HIS A 275 0.83 -0.49 7.22
CA HIS A 275 1.49 -0.57 8.52
C HIS A 275 2.71 0.36 8.63
N ALA A 276 3.44 0.63 7.53
CA ALA A 276 4.49 1.63 7.55
C ALA A 276 3.91 3.04 7.80
N ALA A 277 2.78 3.38 7.16
CA ALA A 277 2.08 4.63 7.42
C ALA A 277 1.62 4.77 8.87
N GLU A 278 1.10 3.67 9.48
CA GLU A 278 0.75 3.65 10.90
C GLU A 278 1.96 3.90 11.80
N MET A 279 3.08 3.21 11.55
CA MET A 279 4.32 3.38 12.32
C MET A 279 4.90 4.78 12.16
N GLN A 280 4.84 5.38 10.96
CA GLN A 280 5.23 6.77 10.73
C GLN A 280 4.36 7.73 11.55
N GLY A 281 3.03 7.53 11.56
CA GLY A 281 2.11 8.31 12.39
C GLY A 281 2.40 8.20 13.88
N ILE A 282 2.65 6.99 14.38
CA ILE A 282 3.04 6.74 15.77
C ILE A 282 4.34 7.48 16.10
N HIS A 283 5.35 7.41 15.25
CA HIS A 283 6.64 8.08 15.43
C HIS A 283 6.47 9.60 15.53
N VAL A 284 5.72 10.21 14.60
CA VAL A 284 5.47 11.66 14.63
C VAL A 284 4.74 12.07 15.92
N VAL A 285 3.68 11.35 16.31
CA VAL A 285 2.94 11.65 17.55
C VAL A 285 3.82 11.44 18.78
N ASN A 286 4.68 10.41 18.81
CA ASN A 286 5.64 10.21 19.90
C ASN A 286 6.53 11.44 20.07
N ARG A 287 7.11 11.95 18.99
CA ARG A 287 7.95 13.16 19.01
C ARG A 287 7.19 14.38 19.50
N LEU A 288 5.98 14.63 18.97
CA LEU A 288 5.14 15.76 19.36
C LEU A 288 4.79 15.76 20.85
N THR A 289 4.70 14.58 21.45
CA THR A 289 4.29 14.42 22.85
C THR A 289 5.45 14.07 23.80
N GLY A 290 6.70 14.19 23.33
CA GLY A 290 7.91 13.98 24.13
C GLY A 290 8.19 12.53 24.50
N HIS A 291 7.63 11.56 23.76
CA HIS A 291 7.88 10.14 23.94
C HIS A 291 8.96 9.65 22.96
N GLN A 292 9.79 8.72 23.43
CA GLN A 292 10.77 8.04 22.58
C GLN A 292 10.19 6.73 22.02
N ASP A 293 10.65 6.33 20.85
CA ASP A 293 10.40 5.01 20.27
C ASP A 293 11.67 4.45 19.61
N ASN A 294 11.62 3.16 19.29
CA ASN A 294 12.70 2.44 18.62
C ASN A 294 12.21 1.87 17.28
N ILE A 295 11.29 2.57 16.61
CA ILE A 295 10.72 2.12 15.33
C ILE A 295 11.80 2.15 14.26
N ARG A 296 12.03 1.02 13.60
CA ARG A 296 12.99 0.88 12.52
C ARG A 296 12.27 0.79 11.18
N PHE A 297 12.38 1.85 10.38
CA PHE A 297 11.71 1.95 9.07
C PHE A 297 12.45 1.19 7.97
N ASP A 298 13.71 0.84 8.19
CA ASP A 298 14.54 0.04 7.28
C ASP A 298 14.19 -1.46 7.27
N ILE A 299 13.43 -1.93 8.26
CA ILE A 299 13.00 -3.33 8.37
C ILE A 299 11.48 -3.52 8.37
N MET A 300 10.74 -2.65 7.66
CA MET A 300 9.30 -2.84 7.45
C MET A 300 9.04 -4.07 6.58
N PRO A 301 8.31 -5.08 7.09
CA PRO A 301 8.04 -6.29 6.32
C PRO A 301 7.08 -6.00 5.16
N SER A 302 7.26 -6.72 4.07
CA SER A 302 6.34 -6.71 2.94
C SER A 302 5.81 -8.11 2.69
N ALA A 303 4.51 -8.23 2.45
CA ALA A 303 3.84 -9.49 2.15
C ALA A 303 3.06 -9.40 0.85
N ILE A 304 3.06 -10.49 0.11
CA ILE A 304 2.32 -10.67 -1.15
C ILE A 304 1.38 -11.86 -0.95
N PHE A 305 0.09 -11.62 -1.06
CA PHE A 305 -0.96 -12.59 -0.76
C PHE A 305 -1.39 -13.38 -2.01
N THR A 306 -0.41 -13.91 -2.73
CA THR A 306 -0.61 -14.91 -3.76
C THR A 306 -0.81 -16.31 -3.14
N SER A 307 -1.09 -17.32 -3.94
CA SER A 307 -1.08 -18.71 -3.50
C SER A 307 0.01 -19.49 -4.27
N PRO A 308 1.17 -19.79 -3.66
CA PRO A 308 1.55 -19.53 -2.25
C PRO A 308 1.86 -18.05 -1.97
N GLU A 309 1.80 -17.66 -0.70
CA GLU A 309 2.21 -16.34 -0.22
C GLU A 309 3.73 -16.16 -0.29
N ALA A 310 4.17 -14.90 -0.41
CA ALA A 310 5.56 -14.53 -0.28
C ALA A 310 5.71 -13.32 0.65
N ALA A 311 6.84 -13.23 1.35
CA ALA A 311 7.13 -12.10 2.21
C ALA A 311 8.63 -11.81 2.22
N CYS A 312 8.99 -10.57 2.55
CA CYS A 312 10.39 -10.20 2.79
C CYS A 312 10.50 -9.11 3.86
N VAL A 313 11.66 -9.02 4.47
CA VAL A 313 12.04 -7.96 5.42
C VAL A 313 13.54 -7.73 5.36
N GLY A 314 13.96 -6.47 5.48
CA GLY A 314 15.37 -6.07 5.38
C GLY A 314 15.94 -6.17 3.97
N LEU A 315 17.23 -6.46 3.84
CA LEU A 315 17.93 -6.51 2.56
C LEU A 315 17.62 -7.77 1.77
N SER A 316 17.46 -7.64 0.45
CA SER A 316 17.48 -8.78 -0.46
C SER A 316 18.90 -9.31 -0.68
N GLU A 317 19.03 -10.55 -1.17
CA GLU A 317 20.34 -11.09 -1.54
C GLU A 317 20.99 -10.27 -2.67
N ASP A 318 20.19 -9.72 -3.59
CA ASP A 318 20.68 -8.87 -4.66
C ASP A 318 21.28 -7.55 -4.10
N GLN A 319 20.66 -6.97 -3.08
CA GLN A 319 21.19 -5.81 -2.36
C GLN A 319 22.45 -6.18 -1.54
N CYS A 320 22.44 -7.31 -0.82
CA CYS A 320 23.63 -7.79 -0.09
C CYS A 320 24.83 -7.97 -1.02
N LYS A 321 24.62 -8.54 -2.21
CA LYS A 321 25.70 -8.68 -3.22
C LYS A 321 26.30 -7.35 -3.63
N ALA A 322 25.49 -6.30 -3.69
CA ALA A 322 25.92 -4.98 -4.13
C ALA A 322 26.56 -4.15 -3.01
N THR A 323 26.15 -4.33 -1.74
CA THR A 323 26.45 -3.38 -0.67
C THR A 323 27.10 -3.99 0.59
N LEU A 324 27.07 -5.35 0.74
CA LEU A 324 27.51 -6.02 1.98
C LEU A 324 28.53 -7.13 1.68
N PRO A 325 29.83 -6.81 1.55
CA PRO A 325 30.87 -7.81 1.33
C PRO A 325 30.89 -8.87 2.45
N GLY A 326 31.02 -10.16 2.06
CA GLY A 326 31.11 -11.27 3.02
C GLY A 326 29.77 -11.69 3.64
N TYR A 327 28.64 -11.17 3.17
CA TYR A 327 27.33 -11.65 3.61
C TYR A 327 27.21 -13.18 3.45
N ARG A 328 26.36 -13.77 4.28
CA ARG A 328 26.07 -15.20 4.22
C ARG A 328 24.59 -15.42 3.89
N CYS A 329 24.32 -16.40 3.00
CA CYS A 329 22.96 -16.80 2.63
C CYS A 329 22.70 -18.23 3.08
N ARG A 330 21.60 -18.45 3.81
CA ARG A 330 21.12 -19.77 4.20
C ARG A 330 19.72 -19.97 3.62
N LYS A 331 19.44 -21.20 3.15
CA LYS A 331 18.14 -21.57 2.58
C LYS A 331 17.62 -22.84 3.23
N ALA A 332 16.35 -22.80 3.64
CA ALA A 332 15.59 -23.97 4.07
C ALA A 332 14.43 -24.19 3.10
N PHE A 333 14.20 -25.42 2.69
CA PHE A 333 13.18 -25.74 1.69
C PHE A 333 11.99 -26.43 2.38
N TRP A 334 10.76 -26.02 2.04
CA TRP A 334 9.52 -26.59 2.61
C TRP A 334 9.36 -28.09 2.34
N ARG A 335 9.93 -28.64 1.28
CA ARG A 335 9.95 -30.09 1.02
C ARG A 335 10.62 -30.92 2.13
N ALA A 336 11.37 -30.29 3.03
CA ALA A 336 11.96 -30.90 4.21
C ALA A 336 11.18 -30.59 5.49
N ASN A 337 10.04 -29.89 5.39
CA ASN A 337 9.20 -29.51 6.52
C ASN A 337 7.97 -30.42 6.60
N GLY A 338 7.83 -31.18 7.70
CA GLY A 338 6.75 -32.15 7.86
C GLY A 338 5.36 -31.53 7.77
N LYS A 339 5.15 -30.32 8.34
CA LYS A 339 3.86 -29.65 8.25
C LYS A 339 3.55 -29.21 6.80
N ALA A 340 4.52 -28.69 6.09
CA ALA A 340 4.33 -28.32 4.68
C ALA A 340 3.93 -29.52 3.83
N LEU A 341 4.54 -30.69 4.07
CA LEU A 341 4.17 -31.94 3.40
C LEU A 341 2.74 -32.37 3.71
N THR A 342 2.33 -32.28 4.99
CA THR A 342 0.95 -32.65 5.37
C THR A 342 -0.12 -31.72 4.80
N MET A 343 0.26 -30.49 4.41
CA MET A 343 -0.63 -29.49 3.79
C MET A 343 -0.57 -29.50 2.26
N ASP A 344 0.19 -30.44 1.65
CA ASP A 344 0.49 -30.45 0.22
C ASP A 344 1.07 -29.11 -0.28
N ALA A 345 1.87 -28.46 0.56
CA ALA A 345 2.44 -27.12 0.37
C ALA A 345 3.98 -27.14 0.40
N ALA A 346 4.57 -28.20 -0.21
CA ALA A 346 6.01 -28.41 -0.20
C ALA A 346 6.82 -27.44 -1.10
N GLU A 347 6.13 -26.69 -1.96
CA GLU A 347 6.73 -25.69 -2.85
C GLU A 347 7.02 -24.40 -2.07
N GLY A 348 8.26 -24.15 -1.78
CA GLY A 348 8.64 -22.92 -1.11
C GLY A 348 9.98 -23.03 -0.39
N LEU A 349 10.45 -21.91 0.08
CA LEU A 349 11.70 -21.82 0.82
C LEU A 349 11.70 -20.59 1.76
N LEU A 350 12.49 -20.69 2.81
CA LEU A 350 12.98 -19.58 3.60
C LEU A 350 14.42 -19.26 3.16
N LYS A 351 14.70 -17.97 2.93
CA LYS A 351 16.04 -17.44 2.74
C LYS A 351 16.39 -16.52 3.90
N LEU A 352 17.51 -16.75 4.55
CA LEU A 352 18.01 -15.92 5.63
C LEU A 352 19.37 -15.35 5.22
N LEU A 353 19.53 -14.03 5.37
CA LEU A 353 20.75 -13.30 5.07
C LEU A 353 21.36 -12.74 6.34
N SER A 354 22.67 -12.91 6.51
CA SER A 354 23.42 -12.34 7.63
C SER A 354 24.69 -11.65 7.14
N ASP A 355 25.20 -10.72 7.95
CA ASP A 355 26.51 -10.12 7.76
C ASP A 355 27.64 -11.05 8.23
N VAL A 356 28.86 -10.53 8.26
CA VAL A 356 30.07 -11.27 8.70
C VAL A 356 30.06 -11.62 10.19
N ASP A 357 29.31 -10.86 10.99
CA ASP A 357 29.16 -11.04 12.44
C ASP A 357 27.92 -11.90 12.80
N ASP A 358 27.34 -12.58 11.80
CA ASP A 358 26.12 -13.40 11.92
C ASP A 358 24.85 -12.63 12.35
N ARG A 359 24.84 -11.29 12.22
CA ARG A 359 23.62 -10.51 12.44
C ARG A 359 22.69 -10.66 11.24
N ILE A 360 21.42 -10.92 11.49
CA ILE A 360 20.41 -11.03 10.44
C ILE A 360 20.19 -9.65 9.82
N VAL A 361 20.33 -9.57 8.49
CA VAL A 361 20.15 -8.35 7.72
C VAL A 361 18.98 -8.42 6.74
N GLY A 362 18.47 -9.62 6.47
CA GLY A 362 17.33 -9.81 5.58
C GLY A 362 16.76 -11.23 5.58
N CYS A 363 15.52 -11.32 5.19
CA CYS A 363 14.80 -12.59 5.05
C CYS A 363 13.72 -12.48 3.95
#